data_1cc1f73b45e19ef4b5d05668173d72c4
#
_entry.id   1cc1f73b45e19ef4b5d05668173d72c4
#
_cell.length_a   1.000
_cell.length_b   1.000
_cell.length_c   1.000
_cell.angle_alpha   90.00
_cell.angle_beta   90.00
_cell.angle_gamma   90.00
#
_symmetry.space_group_name_H-M   'P 1'
#
loop_
_entity.id
_entity.type
_entity.pdbx_description
1 polymer ?
#
loop_
_entity_poly.entity_id
_entity_poly.type
_entity_poly.pdbx_seq_one_letter_code
_entity_poly.pdbx_strand_id
1 'polypeptide(L)'
;MIDFVYTVEMTDSIFFLDKIKERIKENHPLLIYTKGIFPIDILEHNLHVGINVTITGWGGSWLEPNVLIPSKMLKYFDDLVNKIGTDRVRLRIDPGIPTEKGIEKACDVLKEIKIPVYTMTSIIQMYKNKEAVFKKLGIDLSFYSIKAGKAWFAEKIIAKRWLERLIETRRDFKNYISLCGMPYEVEDCLHSGCVDEKLLKAIGVTEFEKIESRQRPGCKCVIKKKQAVMGECHHGCKYCYAQFQN
;
A
#
# COMPACT_ATOMS: atom_id res chain seq x y z
N MET A 1 -23.35 -11.38 -7.97
CA MET A 1 -22.20 -10.75 -8.66
C MET A 1 -21.93 -9.40 -8.01
N ILE A 2 -20.69 -9.09 -7.66
CA ILE A 2 -20.28 -7.83 -7.03
C ILE A 2 -19.61 -6.94 -8.08
N ASP A 3 -19.99 -5.65 -8.14
CA ASP A 3 -19.47 -4.68 -9.10
C ASP A 3 -18.38 -3.75 -8.53
N PHE A 4 -18.25 -3.68 -7.20
CA PHE A 4 -17.20 -2.91 -6.52
C PHE A 4 -16.81 -3.50 -5.17
N VAL A 5 -15.71 -3.02 -4.62
CA VAL A 5 -15.32 -3.20 -3.22
C VAL A 5 -15.16 -1.86 -2.54
N TYR A 6 -15.48 -1.79 -1.26
CA TYR A 6 -15.12 -0.62 -0.45
C TYR A 6 -13.64 -0.61 -0.13
N THR A 7 -13.04 0.58 -0.16
CA THR A 7 -11.64 0.79 0.23
C THR A 7 -11.50 2.02 1.12
N VAL A 8 -10.44 2.08 1.92
CA VAL A 8 -10.06 3.26 2.70
C VAL A 8 -8.66 3.69 2.30
N GLU A 9 -8.52 4.30 1.11
CA GLU A 9 -7.21 4.64 0.53
C GLU A 9 -6.78 6.09 0.74
N MET A 10 -7.74 7.01 0.87
CA MET A 10 -7.47 8.45 0.94
C MET A 10 -7.21 8.96 2.36
N THR A 11 -7.45 8.10 3.35
CA THR A 11 -7.21 8.35 4.76
C THR A 11 -6.72 7.06 5.42
N ASP A 12 -6.61 7.01 6.75
CA ASP A 12 -6.29 5.78 7.47
C ASP A 12 -7.49 5.31 8.29
N SER A 13 -7.79 4.03 8.19
CA SER A 13 -8.95 3.39 8.82
C SER A 13 -9.00 3.55 10.34
N ILE A 14 -7.82 3.65 11.00
CA ILE A 14 -7.74 3.78 12.47
C ILE A 14 -8.36 5.07 13.01
N PHE A 15 -8.47 6.12 12.18
CA PHE A 15 -9.09 7.38 12.59
C PHE A 15 -10.61 7.40 12.44
N PHE A 16 -11.20 6.32 11.90
CA PHE A 16 -12.63 6.25 11.58
C PHE A 16 -13.25 4.92 11.98
N LEU A 17 -12.82 4.33 13.10
CA LEU A 17 -13.22 2.99 13.53
C LEU A 17 -14.73 2.79 13.58
N ASP A 18 -15.49 3.76 14.09
CA ASP A 18 -16.95 3.61 14.20
C ASP A 18 -17.62 3.59 12.82
N LYS A 19 -17.18 4.47 11.90
CA LYS A 19 -17.67 4.45 10.52
C LYS A 19 -17.30 3.16 9.79
N ILE A 20 -16.11 2.62 10.07
CA ILE A 20 -15.69 1.33 9.51
C ILE A 20 -16.56 0.20 10.07
N LYS A 21 -16.83 0.18 11.37
CA LYS A 21 -17.75 -0.80 11.98
C LYS A 21 -19.16 -0.75 11.39
N GLU A 22 -19.67 0.45 11.13
CA GLU A 22 -20.96 0.62 10.44
C GLU A 22 -20.91 0.04 9.02
N ARG A 23 -19.83 0.34 8.27
CA ARG A 23 -19.65 -0.18 6.92
C ARG A 23 -19.51 -1.71 6.88
N ILE A 24 -18.85 -2.31 7.87
CA ILE A 24 -18.74 -3.76 8.02
C ILE A 24 -20.12 -4.42 8.19
N LYS A 25 -21.06 -3.80 8.91
CA LYS A 25 -22.43 -4.32 9.09
C LYS A 25 -23.23 -4.45 7.79
N GLU A 26 -22.83 -3.75 6.73
CA GLU A 26 -23.44 -3.89 5.41
C GLU A 26 -23.10 -5.21 4.74
N ASN A 27 -22.18 -5.99 5.30
CA ASN A 27 -21.71 -7.28 4.76
C ASN A 27 -21.24 -7.20 3.29
N HIS A 28 -20.72 -6.03 2.89
CA HIS A 28 -20.14 -5.79 1.59
C HIS A 28 -18.61 -5.84 1.67
N PRO A 29 -17.90 -6.41 0.69
CA PRO A 29 -16.45 -6.53 0.72
C PRO A 29 -15.75 -5.20 1.00
N LEU A 30 -14.86 -5.21 1.99
CA LEU A 30 -14.13 -4.03 2.46
C LEU A 30 -12.63 -4.31 2.53
N LEU A 31 -11.84 -3.38 2.01
CA LEU A 31 -10.38 -3.38 2.12
C LEU A 31 -9.89 -2.20 2.94
N ILE A 32 -9.30 -2.51 4.06
CA ILE A 32 -8.68 -1.56 4.98
C ILE A 32 -7.25 -1.26 4.51
N TYR A 33 -6.87 0.00 4.59
CA TYR A 33 -5.49 0.46 4.40
C TYR A 33 -5.07 1.22 5.65
N THR A 34 -3.93 0.82 6.23
CA THR A 34 -3.48 1.46 7.46
C THR A 34 -1.96 1.55 7.56
N LYS A 35 -1.48 2.59 8.25
CA LYS A 35 -0.12 2.77 8.79
C LYS A 35 -0.11 2.68 10.31
N GLY A 36 -1.21 2.24 10.92
CA GLY A 36 -1.37 2.09 12.36
C GLY A 36 -1.90 0.72 12.75
N ILE A 37 -2.20 0.56 14.02
CA ILE A 37 -2.74 -0.68 14.59
C ILE A 37 -4.26 -0.65 14.48
N PHE A 38 -4.80 -1.46 13.56
CA PHE A 38 -6.23 -1.68 13.44
C PHE A 38 -6.64 -2.86 14.34
N PRO A 39 -7.79 -2.81 15.04
CA PRO A 39 -8.22 -3.89 15.94
C PRO A 39 -8.35 -5.23 15.22
N ILE A 40 -7.60 -6.24 15.66
CA ILE A 40 -7.55 -7.56 15.01
C ILE A 40 -8.86 -8.33 15.20
N ASP A 41 -9.52 -8.18 16.33
CA ASP A 41 -10.81 -8.79 16.64
C ASP A 41 -11.90 -8.42 15.62
N ILE A 42 -11.90 -7.19 15.15
CA ILE A 42 -12.82 -6.76 14.08
C ILE A 42 -12.57 -7.56 12.80
N LEU A 43 -11.30 -7.80 12.43
CA LEU A 43 -10.95 -8.55 11.22
C LEU A 43 -11.20 -10.04 11.37
N GLU A 44 -10.96 -10.58 12.55
CA GLU A 44 -11.18 -12.00 12.84
C GLU A 44 -12.64 -12.40 12.66
N HIS A 45 -13.55 -11.59 13.15
CA HIS A 45 -14.99 -11.87 13.12
C HIS A 45 -15.69 -11.48 11.81
N ASN A 46 -14.98 -10.80 10.89
CA ASN A 46 -15.55 -10.30 9.63
C ASN A 46 -14.76 -10.79 8.42
N LEU A 47 -15.14 -11.96 7.91
CA LEU A 47 -14.42 -12.66 6.82
C LEU A 47 -14.40 -11.89 5.50
N HIS A 48 -15.37 -11.00 5.26
CA HIS A 48 -15.47 -10.15 4.06
C HIS A 48 -14.54 -8.92 4.11
N VAL A 49 -13.67 -8.85 5.13
CA VAL A 49 -12.73 -7.72 5.31
C VAL A 49 -11.29 -8.20 5.10
N GLY A 50 -10.59 -7.54 4.18
CA GLY A 50 -9.14 -7.68 4.00
C GLY A 50 -8.40 -6.44 4.48
N ILE A 51 -7.09 -6.57 4.72
CA ILE A 51 -6.27 -5.47 5.22
C ILE A 51 -4.94 -5.35 4.49
N ASN A 52 -4.61 -4.12 4.14
CA ASN A 52 -3.32 -3.69 3.61
C ASN A 52 -2.58 -2.90 4.69
N VAL A 53 -1.56 -3.48 5.29
CA VAL A 53 -0.72 -2.83 6.31
C VAL A 53 0.49 -2.20 5.63
N THR A 54 0.68 -0.91 5.82
CA THR A 54 1.79 -0.17 5.23
C THR A 54 2.91 0.02 6.23
N ILE A 55 4.10 -0.54 5.93
CA ILE A 55 5.33 -0.41 6.72
C ILE A 55 6.43 0.03 5.77
N THR A 56 6.73 1.32 5.74
CA THR A 56 7.73 1.90 4.81
C THR A 56 9.16 1.88 5.35
N GLY A 57 9.32 1.57 6.64
CA GLY A 57 10.59 1.73 7.36
C GLY A 57 10.85 3.16 7.87
N TRP A 58 9.96 4.15 7.59
CA TRP A 58 10.13 5.55 7.99
C TRP A 58 9.28 5.98 9.18
N GLY A 59 8.43 5.13 9.73
CA GLY A 59 7.60 5.43 10.89
C GLY A 59 8.41 6.00 12.07
N GLY A 60 7.88 7.02 12.74
CA GLY A 60 8.55 7.74 13.83
C GLY A 60 9.66 8.69 13.38
N SER A 61 9.88 8.86 12.06
CA SER A 61 10.87 9.78 11.52
C SER A 61 10.23 11.13 11.12
N TRP A 62 11.08 12.10 10.74
CA TRP A 62 10.60 13.38 10.22
C TRP A 62 9.68 13.23 8.98
N LEU A 63 9.83 12.13 8.23
CA LEU A 63 9.05 11.86 7.02
C LEU A 63 7.65 11.32 7.34
N GLU A 64 7.54 10.51 8.39
CA GLU A 64 6.30 9.91 8.92
C GLU A 64 6.18 10.10 10.44
N PRO A 65 6.00 11.36 10.90
CA PRO A 65 6.18 11.71 12.31
C PRO A 65 5.19 11.02 13.26
N ASN A 66 3.96 10.80 12.83
CA ASN A 66 2.90 10.22 13.67
C ASN A 66 2.58 8.76 13.28
N VAL A 67 3.40 8.12 12.45
CA VAL A 67 3.34 6.69 12.17
C VAL A 67 4.19 5.96 13.20
N LEU A 68 3.72 4.82 13.67
CA LEU A 68 4.48 3.99 14.61
C LEU A 68 5.81 3.52 14.01
N ILE A 69 6.82 3.36 14.88
CA ILE A 69 8.12 2.84 14.46
C ILE A 69 8.00 1.45 13.85
N PRO A 70 8.88 1.08 12.89
CA PRO A 70 8.78 -0.18 12.15
C PRO A 70 8.68 -1.41 13.04
N SER A 71 9.44 -1.49 14.13
CA SER A 71 9.43 -2.66 15.04
C SER A 71 8.05 -2.90 15.68
N LYS A 72 7.32 -1.84 16.04
CA LYS A 72 5.95 -1.96 16.57
C LYS A 72 4.97 -2.42 15.49
N MET A 73 5.10 -1.87 14.27
CA MET A 73 4.26 -2.25 13.15
C MET A 73 4.53 -3.68 12.67
N LEU A 74 5.78 -4.14 12.70
CA LEU A 74 6.16 -5.51 12.37
C LEU A 74 5.57 -6.50 13.37
N LYS A 75 5.68 -6.20 14.68
CA LYS A 75 5.02 -7.02 15.70
C LYS A 75 3.52 -7.13 15.47
N TYR A 76 2.85 -6.00 15.24
CA TYR A 76 1.42 -5.99 14.90
C TYR A 76 1.12 -6.81 13.65
N PHE A 77 1.96 -6.71 12.62
CA PHE A 77 1.81 -7.45 11.37
C PHE A 77 1.90 -8.97 11.60
N ASP A 78 2.84 -9.43 12.41
CA ASP A 78 2.98 -10.84 12.77
C ASP A 78 1.77 -11.34 13.57
N ASP A 79 1.32 -10.58 14.59
CA ASP A 79 0.13 -10.89 15.36
C ASP A 79 -1.12 -10.98 14.46
N LEU A 80 -1.24 -10.06 13.52
CA LEU A 80 -2.33 -10.01 12.55
C LEU A 80 -2.35 -11.23 11.63
N VAL A 81 -1.21 -11.56 11.02
CA VAL A 81 -1.11 -12.70 10.09
C VAL A 81 -1.34 -14.02 10.82
N ASN A 82 -0.82 -14.17 12.03
CA ASN A 82 -1.06 -15.36 12.87
C ASN A 82 -2.55 -15.54 13.17
N LYS A 83 -3.30 -14.44 13.29
CA LYS A 83 -4.71 -14.48 13.69
C LYS A 83 -5.67 -14.66 12.52
N ILE A 84 -5.44 -13.99 11.39
CA ILE A 84 -6.39 -14.00 10.26
C ILE A 84 -5.84 -14.61 8.96
N GLY A 85 -4.60 -15.07 8.97
CA GLY A 85 -3.93 -15.70 7.83
C GLY A 85 -3.37 -14.72 6.80
N THR A 86 -2.48 -15.24 5.93
CA THR A 86 -1.78 -14.43 4.91
C THR A 86 -2.66 -14.02 3.73
N ASP A 87 -3.74 -14.73 3.46
CA ASP A 87 -4.55 -14.51 2.25
C ASP A 87 -5.37 -13.22 2.32
N ARG A 88 -5.79 -12.81 3.53
CA ARG A 88 -6.52 -11.55 3.77
C ARG A 88 -5.62 -10.39 4.16
N VAL A 89 -4.33 -10.63 4.42
CA VAL A 89 -3.36 -9.62 4.82
C VAL A 89 -2.37 -9.35 3.70
N ARG A 90 -2.05 -8.10 3.47
CA ARG A 90 -1.01 -7.69 2.54
C ARG A 90 -0.06 -6.70 3.19
N LEU A 91 1.22 -6.86 2.94
CA LEU A 91 2.23 -5.86 3.26
C LEU A 91 2.27 -4.80 2.16
N ARG A 92 2.41 -3.54 2.55
CA ARG A 92 2.69 -2.46 1.60
C ARG A 92 3.97 -1.74 2.02
N ILE A 93 4.93 -1.69 1.11
CA ILE A 93 6.08 -0.79 1.19
C ILE A 93 5.79 0.35 0.21
N ASP A 94 4.88 1.24 0.61
CA ASP A 94 4.30 2.25 -0.27
C ASP A 94 4.08 3.58 0.47
N PRO A 95 4.72 4.65 -0.02
CA PRO A 95 5.62 4.70 -1.17
C PRO A 95 7.03 4.19 -0.87
N GLY A 96 7.67 3.59 -1.86
CA GLY A 96 9.10 3.34 -1.89
C GLY A 96 9.87 4.64 -2.11
N ILE A 97 10.87 4.89 -1.29
CA ILE A 97 11.75 6.06 -1.41
C ILE A 97 13.03 5.62 -2.12
N PRO A 98 13.27 6.00 -3.38
CA PRO A 98 14.31 5.41 -4.22
C PRO A 98 15.70 6.05 -3.97
N THR A 99 16.09 6.13 -2.71
CA THR A 99 17.43 6.49 -2.26
C THR A 99 18.08 5.29 -1.58
N GLU A 100 19.41 5.23 -1.45
CA GLU A 100 20.07 4.12 -0.75
C GLU A 100 19.46 3.91 0.64
N LYS A 101 19.33 4.99 1.42
CA LYS A 101 18.71 4.93 2.74
C LYS A 101 17.26 4.44 2.72
N GLY A 102 16.50 4.80 1.69
CA GLY A 102 15.12 4.35 1.54
C GLY A 102 15.02 2.87 1.17
N ILE A 103 15.93 2.41 0.30
CA ILE A 103 16.06 1.00 -0.08
C ILE A 103 16.46 0.16 1.15
N GLU A 104 17.49 0.59 1.91
CA GLU A 104 17.91 -0.09 3.14
C GLU A 104 16.75 -0.26 4.12
N LYS A 105 16.01 0.82 4.40
CA LYS A 105 14.83 0.76 5.28
C LYS A 105 13.75 -0.21 4.81
N ALA A 106 13.48 -0.24 3.52
CA ALA A 106 12.51 -1.17 2.94
C ALA A 106 13.01 -2.63 3.02
N CYS A 107 14.30 -2.85 2.74
CA CYS A 107 14.94 -4.15 2.87
C CYS A 107 14.93 -4.64 4.32
N ASP A 108 15.18 -3.74 5.29
CA ASP A 108 15.15 -4.10 6.72
C ASP A 108 13.74 -4.53 7.15
N VAL A 109 12.69 -3.85 6.69
CA VAL A 109 11.31 -4.31 6.89
C VAL A 109 11.11 -5.71 6.32
N LEU A 110 11.55 -5.94 5.08
CA LEU A 110 11.39 -7.24 4.42
C LEU A 110 12.15 -8.37 5.11
N LYS A 111 13.34 -8.14 5.65
CA LYS A 111 14.14 -9.13 6.38
C LYS A 111 13.41 -9.67 7.61
N GLU A 112 12.61 -8.82 8.26
CA GLU A 112 11.85 -9.21 9.46
C GLU A 112 10.60 -10.04 9.14
N ILE A 113 10.05 -9.95 7.94
CA ILE A 113 8.89 -10.75 7.51
C ILE A 113 9.33 -12.18 7.21
N LYS A 114 8.97 -13.15 8.02
CA LYS A 114 9.45 -14.55 7.91
C LYS A 114 8.51 -15.47 7.11
N ILE A 115 7.37 -14.97 6.72
CA ILE A 115 6.31 -15.74 6.04
C ILE A 115 6.07 -15.23 4.62
N PRO A 116 5.60 -16.07 3.69
CA PRO A 116 5.21 -15.66 2.35
C PRO A 116 3.93 -14.82 2.40
N VAL A 117 4.06 -13.51 2.37
CA VAL A 117 2.94 -12.57 2.33
C VAL A 117 3.02 -11.74 1.06
N TYR A 118 1.87 -11.49 0.45
CA TYR A 118 1.79 -10.64 -0.72
C TYR A 118 2.22 -9.21 -0.37
N THR A 119 3.27 -8.75 -1.02
CA THR A 119 3.90 -7.45 -0.75
C THR A 119 3.71 -6.53 -1.95
N MET A 120 3.15 -5.37 -1.72
CA MET A 120 3.00 -4.35 -2.74
C MET A 120 3.93 -3.19 -2.49
N THR A 121 4.50 -2.67 -3.57
CA THR A 121 5.31 -1.47 -3.54
C THR A 121 4.99 -0.56 -4.72
N SER A 122 5.30 0.72 -4.58
CA SER A 122 5.34 1.70 -5.67
C SER A 122 6.54 2.61 -5.43
N ILE A 123 6.93 3.39 -6.44
CA ILE A 123 7.88 4.48 -6.21
C ILE A 123 7.09 5.76 -5.86
N ILE A 124 7.60 6.52 -4.90
CA ILE A 124 7.02 7.80 -4.52
C ILE A 124 6.78 8.68 -5.75
N GLN A 125 5.57 9.24 -5.84
CA GLN A 125 5.18 10.15 -6.92
C GLN A 125 5.51 11.59 -6.52
N MET A 126 6.13 12.34 -7.41
CA MET A 126 6.44 13.74 -7.18
C MET A 126 5.23 14.61 -7.53
N TYR A 127 4.89 15.53 -6.63
CA TYR A 127 3.94 16.61 -6.82
C TYR A 127 4.67 17.95 -6.64
N LYS A 128 4.30 18.98 -7.40
CA LYS A 128 4.97 20.28 -7.39
C LYS A 128 5.18 20.84 -5.97
N ASN A 129 4.21 20.69 -5.10
CA ASN A 129 4.26 21.16 -3.70
C ASN A 129 5.08 20.23 -2.77
N LYS A 130 5.65 19.14 -3.25
CA LYS A 130 6.50 18.20 -2.50
C LYS A 130 7.97 18.24 -2.91
N GLU A 131 8.34 19.10 -3.83
CA GLU A 131 9.73 19.21 -4.34
C GLU A 131 10.75 19.40 -3.21
N ALA A 132 10.44 20.23 -2.21
CA ALA A 132 11.33 20.42 -1.06
C ALA A 132 11.55 19.13 -0.24
N VAL A 133 10.53 18.28 -0.13
CA VAL A 133 10.63 16.96 0.54
C VAL A 133 11.56 16.05 -0.26
N PHE A 134 11.42 16.02 -1.59
CA PHE A 134 12.27 15.23 -2.47
C PHE A 134 13.72 15.65 -2.39
N LYS A 135 14.00 16.96 -2.45
CA LYS A 135 15.35 17.52 -2.27
C LYS A 135 15.95 17.13 -0.91
N LYS A 136 15.16 17.22 0.17
CA LYS A 136 15.61 16.83 1.52
C LYS A 136 15.89 15.33 1.63
N LEU A 137 15.20 14.50 0.86
CA LEU A 137 15.46 13.05 0.76
C LEU A 137 16.67 12.71 -0.09
N GLY A 138 17.23 13.66 -0.84
CA GLY A 138 18.31 13.43 -1.80
C GLY A 138 17.84 12.71 -3.07
N ILE A 139 16.56 12.85 -3.43
CA ILE A 139 16.00 12.26 -4.64
C ILE A 139 16.34 13.16 -5.82
N ASP A 140 16.98 12.60 -6.84
CA ASP A 140 17.24 13.29 -8.10
C ASP A 140 15.96 13.43 -8.92
N LEU A 141 15.50 14.66 -9.06
CA LEU A 141 14.26 14.98 -9.77
C LEU A 141 14.38 14.82 -11.29
N SER A 142 15.59 14.75 -11.85
CA SER A 142 15.80 14.52 -13.29
C SER A 142 15.22 13.19 -13.76
N PHE A 143 15.13 12.21 -12.87
CA PHE A 143 14.50 10.91 -13.13
C PHE A 143 12.97 10.90 -13.00
N TYR A 144 12.32 12.05 -12.76
CA TYR A 144 10.86 12.17 -12.67
C TYR A 144 10.29 12.86 -13.91
N SER A 145 10.44 12.22 -15.06
CA SER A 145 10.08 12.76 -16.37
C SER A 145 8.66 12.37 -16.85
N ILE A 146 8.07 11.32 -16.29
CA ILE A 146 6.79 10.78 -16.77
C ILE A 146 5.63 11.47 -16.06
N LYS A 147 4.90 12.34 -16.77
CA LYS A 147 3.77 13.09 -16.20
C LYS A 147 2.44 12.39 -16.43
N ALA A 148 1.65 12.24 -15.38
CA ALA A 148 0.25 11.82 -15.45
C ALA A 148 -0.62 12.65 -14.49
N GLY A 149 -1.47 13.49 -15.03
CA GLY A 149 -2.27 14.44 -14.27
C GLY A 149 -1.39 15.47 -13.54
N LYS A 150 -1.52 15.53 -12.20
CA LYS A 150 -0.74 16.43 -11.34
C LYS A 150 0.54 15.79 -10.80
N ALA A 151 0.78 14.51 -11.08
CA ALA A 151 1.92 13.75 -10.57
C ALA A 151 2.99 13.55 -11.63
N TRP A 152 4.25 13.48 -11.20
CA TRP A 152 5.38 12.98 -11.98
C TRP A 152 5.83 11.65 -11.39
N PHE A 153 6.05 10.69 -12.25
CA PHE A 153 6.50 9.35 -11.91
C PHE A 153 7.99 9.23 -12.20
N ALA A 154 8.66 8.44 -11.36
CA ALA A 154 10.03 8.06 -11.60
C ALA A 154 10.15 7.24 -12.90
N GLU A 155 11.25 7.35 -13.59
CA GLU A 155 11.59 6.53 -14.75
C GLU A 155 11.69 5.04 -14.40
N LYS A 156 11.47 4.18 -15.39
CA LYS A 156 11.47 2.72 -15.23
C LYS A 156 12.75 2.20 -14.58
N ILE A 157 13.91 2.79 -14.88
CA ILE A 157 15.18 2.37 -14.31
C ILE A 157 15.23 2.50 -12.78
N ILE A 158 14.61 3.52 -12.23
CA ILE A 158 14.52 3.73 -10.79
C ILE A 158 13.68 2.65 -10.12
N ALA A 159 12.52 2.33 -10.72
CA ALA A 159 11.67 1.26 -10.22
C ALA A 159 12.34 -0.12 -10.35
N LYS A 160 13.08 -0.35 -11.43
CA LYS A 160 13.86 -1.58 -11.63
C LYS A 160 14.89 -1.76 -10.52
N ARG A 161 15.75 -0.77 -10.29
CA ARG A 161 16.74 -0.80 -9.19
C ARG A 161 16.10 -1.05 -7.82
N TRP A 162 14.99 -0.39 -7.52
CA TRP A 162 14.23 -0.59 -6.31
C TRP A 162 13.77 -2.04 -6.15
N LEU A 163 13.13 -2.59 -7.18
CA LEU A 163 12.61 -3.95 -7.17
C LEU A 163 13.72 -5.01 -7.07
N GLU A 164 14.80 -4.86 -7.81
CA GLU A 164 15.97 -5.75 -7.76
C GLU A 164 16.47 -5.90 -6.32
N ARG A 165 16.62 -4.80 -5.59
CA ARG A 165 17.09 -4.81 -4.20
C ARG A 165 16.06 -5.47 -3.24
N LEU A 166 14.76 -5.25 -3.44
CA LEU A 166 13.73 -5.92 -2.65
C LEU A 166 13.69 -7.41 -2.94
N ILE A 167 13.76 -7.80 -4.21
CA ILE A 167 13.75 -9.21 -4.64
C ILE A 167 15.01 -9.93 -4.15
N GLU A 168 16.19 -9.31 -4.21
CA GLU A 168 17.43 -9.86 -3.66
C GLU A 168 17.31 -10.11 -2.15
N THR A 169 16.67 -9.20 -1.43
CA THR A 169 16.45 -9.31 0.02
C THR A 169 15.54 -10.48 0.38
N ARG A 170 14.59 -10.82 -0.50
CA ARG A 170 13.58 -11.87 -0.29
C ARG A 170 13.46 -12.80 -1.49
N ARG A 171 14.56 -13.39 -1.93
CA ARG A 171 14.61 -14.31 -3.10
C ARG A 171 13.60 -15.45 -3.01
N ASP A 172 13.43 -16.03 -1.81
CA ASP A 172 12.50 -17.14 -1.56
C ASP A 172 11.02 -16.73 -1.75
N PHE A 173 10.74 -15.43 -1.72
CA PHE A 173 9.39 -14.87 -1.85
C PHE A 173 9.27 -13.88 -3.01
N LYS A 174 10.15 -13.91 -4.00
CA LYS A 174 10.12 -13.00 -5.16
C LYS A 174 8.76 -12.96 -5.85
N ASN A 175 8.08 -14.10 -5.94
CA ASN A 175 6.76 -14.23 -6.56
C ASN A 175 5.62 -13.58 -5.74
N TYR A 176 5.93 -12.99 -4.58
CA TYR A 176 4.99 -12.28 -3.74
C TYR A 176 5.20 -10.76 -3.78
N ILE A 177 6.23 -10.26 -4.49
CA ILE A 177 6.48 -8.80 -4.61
C ILE A 177 5.86 -8.29 -5.90
N SER A 178 5.01 -7.28 -5.77
CA SER A 178 4.29 -6.65 -6.88
C SER A 178 4.51 -5.14 -6.93
N LEU A 179 4.74 -4.63 -8.14
CA LEU A 179 4.78 -3.20 -8.43
C LEU A 179 3.36 -2.69 -8.75
N CYS A 180 2.87 -1.73 -7.98
CA CYS A 180 1.54 -1.15 -8.15
C CYS A 180 1.61 0.35 -8.44
N GLY A 181 0.65 0.85 -9.23
CA GLY A 181 0.46 2.30 -9.42
C GLY A 181 1.54 3.01 -10.24
N MET A 182 2.33 2.26 -11.02
CA MET A 182 3.30 2.83 -11.95
C MET A 182 2.77 2.76 -13.39
N PRO A 183 3.05 3.77 -14.25
CA PRO A 183 2.52 3.84 -15.61
C PRO A 183 3.19 2.89 -16.60
N TYR A 184 4.12 2.08 -16.15
CA TYR A 184 4.90 1.11 -16.91
C TYR A 184 5.01 -0.22 -16.16
N GLU A 185 5.47 -1.24 -16.84
CA GLU A 185 5.80 -2.55 -16.27
C GLU A 185 7.32 -2.69 -16.17
N VAL A 186 7.76 -3.42 -15.14
CA VAL A 186 9.16 -3.80 -14.93
C VAL A 186 9.24 -5.31 -15.02
N GLU A 187 10.22 -5.82 -15.75
CA GLU A 187 10.45 -7.25 -15.92
C GLU A 187 10.76 -7.93 -14.57
N ASP A 188 10.55 -9.22 -14.49
CA ASP A 188 10.86 -10.07 -13.32
C ASP A 188 10.11 -9.73 -12.01
N CYS A 189 9.02 -8.96 -12.06
CA CYS A 189 8.17 -8.76 -10.89
C CYS A 189 6.68 -8.97 -11.23
N LEU A 190 5.88 -9.19 -10.20
CA LEU A 190 4.44 -9.24 -10.36
C LEU A 190 3.86 -7.86 -10.66
N HIS A 191 2.89 -7.82 -11.57
CA HIS A 191 2.13 -6.62 -11.91
C HIS A 191 0.66 -6.83 -11.55
N SER A 192 0.35 -6.94 -10.28
CA SER A 192 -1.04 -7.03 -9.84
C SER A 192 -1.47 -5.82 -9.03
N GLY A 193 -2.78 -5.61 -8.96
CA GLY A 193 -3.36 -4.53 -8.19
C GLY A 193 -3.40 -4.81 -6.69
N CYS A 194 -3.69 -3.77 -5.92
CA CYS A 194 -3.97 -3.91 -4.49
C CYS A 194 -5.30 -4.65 -4.24
N VAL A 195 -6.10 -4.81 -5.26
CA VAL A 195 -7.29 -5.67 -5.28
C VAL A 195 -7.14 -6.61 -6.47
N ASP A 196 -6.71 -7.82 -6.22
CA ASP A 196 -6.62 -8.90 -7.19
C ASP A 196 -7.62 -10.03 -6.87
N GLU A 197 -7.71 -11.00 -7.77
CA GLU A 197 -8.65 -12.12 -7.63
C GLU A 197 -8.36 -12.96 -6.38
N LYS A 198 -7.08 -13.13 -6.00
CA LYS A 198 -6.71 -13.91 -4.83
C LYS A 198 -7.24 -13.27 -3.54
N LEU A 199 -7.07 -11.95 -3.40
CA LEU A 199 -7.60 -11.23 -2.25
C LEU A 199 -9.12 -11.22 -2.23
N LEU A 200 -9.78 -11.00 -3.39
CA LEU A 200 -11.23 -11.05 -3.50
C LEU A 200 -11.78 -12.40 -3.03
N LYS A 201 -11.20 -13.49 -3.51
CA LYS A 201 -11.58 -14.84 -3.08
C LYS A 201 -11.39 -15.06 -1.58
N ALA A 202 -10.28 -14.55 -1.02
CA ALA A 202 -9.98 -14.67 0.41
C ALA A 202 -10.98 -13.92 1.31
N ILE A 203 -11.62 -12.87 0.79
CA ILE A 203 -12.70 -12.13 1.48
C ILE A 203 -14.10 -12.54 1.00
N GLY A 204 -14.23 -13.75 0.43
CA GLY A 204 -15.53 -14.34 0.08
C GLY A 204 -16.14 -13.86 -1.24
N VAL A 205 -15.40 -13.11 -2.08
CA VAL A 205 -15.89 -12.65 -3.38
C VAL A 205 -15.45 -13.66 -4.45
N THR A 206 -16.38 -14.52 -4.86
CA THR A 206 -16.15 -15.55 -5.88
C THR A 206 -16.59 -15.10 -7.29
N GLU A 207 -17.59 -14.21 -7.35
CA GLU A 207 -18.12 -13.67 -8.59
C GLU A 207 -18.13 -12.15 -8.57
N PHE A 208 -17.48 -11.52 -9.54
CA PHE A 208 -17.39 -10.07 -9.62
C PHE A 208 -17.29 -9.59 -11.07
N GLU A 209 -17.71 -8.35 -11.30
CA GLU A 209 -17.55 -7.67 -12.58
C GLU A 209 -16.12 -7.14 -12.71
N LYS A 210 -15.36 -7.71 -13.68
CA LYS A 210 -14.00 -7.19 -13.97
C LYS A 210 -14.09 -5.84 -14.66
N ILE A 211 -13.23 -4.92 -14.23
CA ILE A 211 -13.12 -3.64 -14.91
C ILE A 211 -12.23 -3.75 -16.15
N GLU A 212 -12.70 -3.24 -17.26
CA GLU A 212 -11.93 -3.16 -18.50
C GLU A 212 -10.99 -1.95 -18.52
N SER A 213 -11.36 -0.87 -17.85
CA SER A 213 -10.59 0.37 -17.81
C SER A 213 -9.90 0.60 -16.46
N ARG A 214 -8.68 1.10 -16.50
CA ARG A 214 -7.91 1.44 -15.31
C ARG A 214 -8.53 2.65 -14.59
N GLN A 215 -8.73 2.57 -13.27
CA GLN A 215 -9.26 3.67 -12.46
C GLN A 215 -8.30 4.87 -12.35
N ARG A 216 -7.00 4.62 -12.52
CA ARG A 216 -5.93 5.63 -12.58
C ARG A 216 -4.75 5.07 -13.37
N PRO A 217 -3.85 5.91 -13.88
CA PRO A 217 -2.63 5.44 -14.53
C PRO A 217 -1.89 4.42 -13.65
N GLY A 218 -1.49 3.29 -14.25
CA GLY A 218 -0.77 2.21 -13.55
C GLY A 218 -1.60 1.36 -12.58
N CYS A 219 -2.90 1.59 -12.42
CA CYS A 219 -3.76 0.75 -11.60
C CYS A 219 -3.98 -0.62 -12.26
N LYS A 220 -3.78 -1.69 -11.50
CA LYS A 220 -3.97 -3.09 -11.94
C LYS A 220 -5.07 -3.80 -11.12
N CYS A 221 -5.90 -3.06 -10.39
CA CYS A 221 -7.02 -3.65 -9.65
C CYS A 221 -8.04 -4.24 -10.62
N VAL A 222 -8.60 -5.40 -10.26
CA VAL A 222 -9.50 -6.18 -11.13
C VAL A 222 -10.97 -5.79 -10.98
N ILE A 223 -11.32 -4.99 -10.00
CA ILE A 223 -12.69 -4.54 -9.69
C ILE A 223 -12.70 -3.04 -9.35
N LYS A 224 -13.85 -2.39 -9.53
CA LYS A 224 -14.06 -1.00 -9.10
C LYS A 224 -13.87 -0.85 -7.59
N LYS A 225 -13.33 0.28 -7.18
CA LYS A 225 -13.16 0.65 -5.77
C LYS A 225 -14.02 1.87 -5.45
N LYS A 226 -14.76 1.78 -4.33
CA LYS A 226 -15.49 2.93 -3.77
C LYS A 226 -14.90 3.28 -2.41
N GLN A 227 -14.65 4.56 -2.18
CA GLN A 227 -14.13 5.02 -0.90
C GLN A 227 -15.19 4.82 0.20
N ALA A 228 -14.86 4.03 1.20
CA ALA A 228 -15.77 3.70 2.30
C ALA A 228 -15.95 4.87 3.28
N VAL A 229 -14.86 5.59 3.54
CA VAL A 229 -14.79 6.68 4.52
C VAL A 229 -13.92 7.79 3.97
N MET A 230 -14.34 9.04 4.17
CA MET A 230 -13.58 10.26 3.87
C MET A 230 -13.32 11.03 5.16
N GLY A 231 -12.16 11.64 5.26
CA GLY A 231 -11.78 12.48 6.39
C GLY A 231 -10.30 12.71 6.50
N GLU A 232 -9.89 13.50 7.48
CA GLU A 232 -8.51 13.89 7.69
C GLU A 232 -7.67 12.74 8.25
N CYS A 233 -6.47 12.58 7.69
CA CYS A 233 -5.47 11.62 8.15
C CYS A 233 -4.44 12.32 9.04
N HIS A 234 -4.27 11.87 10.29
CA HIS A 234 -3.40 12.50 11.28
C HIS A 234 -1.97 11.94 11.32
N HIS A 235 -1.58 11.07 10.39
CA HIS A 235 -0.19 10.56 10.33
C HIS A 235 0.86 11.63 9.98
N GLY A 236 0.47 12.71 9.30
CA GLY A 236 1.34 13.83 9.01
C GLY A 236 2.49 13.52 8.03
N CYS A 237 2.37 12.46 7.23
CA CYS A 237 3.39 12.05 6.26
C CYS A 237 3.74 13.20 5.31
N LYS A 238 5.01 13.61 5.26
CA LYS A 238 5.43 14.82 4.53
C LYS A 238 5.30 14.70 3.00
N TYR A 239 5.33 13.50 2.48
CA TYR A 239 5.14 13.20 1.06
C TYR A 239 3.67 13.04 0.65
N CYS A 240 2.73 12.97 1.59
CA CYS A 240 1.34 12.64 1.29
C CYS A 240 0.68 13.71 0.40
N TYR A 241 0.05 13.27 -0.67
CA TYR A 241 -0.69 14.13 -1.60
C TYR A 241 -2.10 14.47 -1.08
N ALA A 242 -2.67 13.65 -0.21
CA ALA A 242 -4.02 13.83 0.32
C ALA A 242 -4.15 14.97 1.35
N GLN A 243 -3.02 15.51 1.85
CA GLN A 243 -3.00 16.61 2.83
C GLN A 243 -3.37 17.99 2.26
N PHE A 244 -3.79 18.09 0.99
CA PHE A 244 -3.96 19.36 0.26
C PHE A 244 -5.33 19.55 -0.37
N GLN A 245 -6.34 18.94 0.20
CA GLN A 245 -7.73 19.18 -0.23
C GLN A 245 -8.44 20.25 0.65
N ASN A 246 -7.63 21.09 1.37
CA ASN A 246 -8.10 22.29 2.04
C ASN A 246 -7.59 23.52 1.31
#